data_184afe19e413fdb8a0812e273055af51
#
_entry.id   184afe19e413fdb8a0812e273055af51
#
_cell.length_a   1.000
_cell.length_b   1.000
_cell.length_c   1.000
_cell.angle_alpha   90.00
_cell.angle_beta   90.00
_cell.angle_gamma   90.00
#
_symmetry.space_group_name_H-M   'P 1'
#
loop_
_entity.id
_entity.type
_entity.pdbx_description
1 polymer ?
#
loop_
_entity_poly.entity_id
_entity_poly.type
_entity_poly.pdbx_seq_one_letter_code
_entity_poly.pdbx_strand_id
1 'polypeptide(L)'
;MFQFLSFKNIFLLSFSLFLSSSIFSFNPLETILWPDPDFKTKLSFTKFLNFKKPAGAGDYEGSLEGTLESSMVPVEYRFKIVEDSFEINKNFKPLSKLPALNLNFSIEGSKFIPDSRALRTTQNFLWDIQYGVGEVWYGEFGNIRTSFPFSLIQKNQNCVHNGVILFDMTEGGDISNMVYQIASETCGWFRFNLIGSAEVSLTSSSDLNTENIQDFKDWQESTIPLKRLSSLGGSYKDLGSVKEVLPVNMTMFGFYDGESHYRGGCMTRKGRYPYCSELLMPSFSLAKSIFASNAMSMLEIDFPNIKNLFISDYGPECSSKKWRSVTFGNALDMATGQYKYKNYYSEDWYLEQEGYFKNFTHKDKIKSACNFFKKQANPGIKLSYHSSDTYILGTALNQFYKQNVSSEGDIYYDLLLPLWNSLELSDALNEIRRSLDNVRQPYAEMGMFMLPDDVVKIGQYFLEIRKKVDKGIMFDALQKNENNRGLVAIENLMYYNKGFWVKRFSGKKFGCSSDLWIPFMSGTGGITLVLLPNDTLYYYFSDGDEYAWDKAVEFANNLRPFCS
;
A
#
# COMPACT_ATOMS: atom_id res chain seq x y z
N MET A 1 -35.22 -83.65 -42.98
CA MET A 1 -36.65 -83.99 -42.79
C MET A 1 -37.23 -82.79 -42.05
N PHE A 2 -37.91 -81.97 -42.78
CA PHE A 2 -39.15 -81.23 -42.52
C PHE A 2 -39.36 -80.64 -41.09
N GLN A 3 -39.82 -79.41 -40.83
CA GLN A 3 -40.56 -78.38 -41.59
C GLN A 3 -40.66 -77.17 -40.74
N PHE A 4 -40.46 -75.97 -41.25
CA PHE A 4 -41.32 -74.78 -41.37
C PHE A 4 -42.28 -74.40 -40.24
N LEU A 5 -42.19 -73.17 -39.78
CA LEU A 5 -43.12 -72.04 -39.91
C LEU A 5 -42.72 -70.91 -38.94
N SER A 6 -42.37 -69.80 -39.44
CA SER A 6 -43.07 -68.58 -39.87
C SER A 6 -43.38 -67.58 -38.78
N PHE A 7 -42.66 -66.62 -38.77
CA PHE A 7 -42.77 -65.15 -38.56
C PHE A 7 -44.07 -64.52 -38.12
N LYS A 8 -43.91 -63.55 -37.19
CA LYS A 8 -44.48 -62.19 -37.37
C LYS A 8 -43.61 -61.16 -36.66
N ASN A 9 -43.14 -60.23 -37.48
CA ASN A 9 -42.45 -58.96 -37.02
C ASN A 9 -43.45 -58.09 -36.31
N ILE A 10 -43.04 -57.65 -35.09
CA ILE A 10 -43.58 -56.42 -34.48
C ILE A 10 -42.43 -55.48 -34.28
N PHE A 11 -42.41 -54.42 -35.11
CA PHE A 11 -41.53 -53.23 -34.91
C PHE A 11 -42.07 -52.44 -33.76
N LEU A 12 -41.38 -52.49 -32.61
CA LEU A 12 -41.55 -51.52 -31.52
C LEU A 12 -40.58 -50.37 -31.77
N LEU A 13 -41.09 -49.24 -32.29
CA LEU A 13 -40.44 -47.97 -32.26
C LEU A 13 -40.35 -47.50 -30.78
N SER A 14 -39.21 -47.71 -30.19
CA SER A 14 -38.88 -47.03 -28.92
C SER A 14 -38.50 -45.58 -29.22
N PHE A 15 -39.41 -44.66 -29.01
CA PHE A 15 -39.16 -43.24 -28.99
C PHE A 15 -38.39 -42.94 -27.68
N SER A 16 -37.06 -42.95 -27.77
CA SER A 16 -36.21 -42.43 -26.70
C SER A 16 -36.33 -40.92 -26.71
N LEU A 17 -37.19 -40.38 -25.86
CA LEU A 17 -37.14 -38.99 -25.44
C LEU A 17 -35.79 -38.75 -24.72
N PHE A 18 -34.82 -38.22 -25.44
CA PHE A 18 -33.69 -37.56 -24.84
C PHE A 18 -34.20 -36.28 -24.20
N LEU A 19 -34.63 -36.37 -22.95
CA LEU A 19 -34.65 -35.23 -22.06
C LEU A 19 -33.17 -34.85 -21.83
N SER A 20 -32.67 -33.93 -22.66
CA SER A 20 -31.48 -33.18 -22.31
C SER A 20 -31.82 -32.37 -21.04
N SER A 21 -31.62 -32.99 -19.88
CA SER A 21 -31.46 -32.23 -18.65
C SER A 21 -30.20 -31.38 -18.86
N SER A 22 -30.38 -30.16 -19.33
CA SER A 22 -29.40 -29.11 -19.11
C SER A 22 -29.24 -29.05 -17.58
N ILE A 23 -28.18 -29.69 -17.08
CA ILE A 23 -27.69 -29.49 -15.72
C ILE A 23 -27.28 -28.04 -15.73
N PHE A 24 -28.18 -27.15 -15.35
CA PHE A 24 -27.80 -25.79 -15.01
C PHE A 24 -26.73 -25.94 -13.92
N SER A 25 -25.48 -25.70 -14.30
CA SER A 25 -24.39 -25.57 -13.35
C SER A 25 -24.75 -24.40 -12.46
N PHE A 26 -25.27 -24.70 -11.29
CA PHE A 26 -25.65 -23.73 -10.28
C PHE A 26 -24.40 -22.91 -9.91
N ASN A 27 -24.35 -21.66 -10.32
CA ASN A 27 -23.26 -20.74 -9.97
C ASN A 27 -23.53 -20.14 -8.57
N PRO A 28 -22.80 -20.56 -7.54
CA PRO A 28 -23.04 -20.08 -6.17
C PRO A 28 -22.97 -18.55 -6.03
N LEU A 29 -22.25 -17.86 -6.89
CA LEU A 29 -22.12 -16.41 -6.87
C LEU A 29 -23.44 -15.72 -7.23
N GLU A 30 -24.13 -16.22 -8.25
CA GLU A 30 -25.40 -15.65 -8.71
C GLU A 30 -26.47 -15.64 -7.62
N THR A 31 -26.58 -16.72 -6.86
CA THR A 31 -27.56 -16.81 -5.76
C THR A 31 -27.23 -15.96 -4.54
N ILE A 32 -26.00 -15.47 -4.44
CA ILE A 32 -25.60 -14.52 -3.40
C ILE A 32 -25.88 -13.10 -3.88
N LEU A 33 -25.62 -12.82 -5.15
CA LEU A 33 -25.90 -11.52 -5.76
C LEU A 33 -27.42 -11.28 -5.83
N TRP A 34 -28.16 -12.26 -6.32
CA TRP A 34 -29.62 -12.23 -6.47
C TRP A 34 -30.24 -13.30 -5.56
N PRO A 35 -30.44 -13.02 -4.24
CA PRO A 35 -30.91 -14.02 -3.30
C PRO A 35 -32.27 -14.56 -3.66
N ASP A 36 -32.37 -15.89 -3.74
CA ASP A 36 -33.63 -16.61 -3.86
C ASP A 36 -33.98 -17.19 -2.47
N PRO A 37 -35.15 -16.90 -1.90
CA PRO A 37 -35.58 -17.41 -0.60
C PRO A 37 -35.54 -18.93 -0.48
N ASP A 38 -35.69 -19.63 -1.60
CA ASP A 38 -35.73 -21.10 -1.66
C ASP A 38 -34.33 -21.72 -1.76
N PHE A 39 -33.27 -20.93 -2.03
CA PHE A 39 -31.90 -21.41 -2.17
C PHE A 39 -30.94 -20.73 -1.19
N LYS A 40 -30.45 -21.47 -0.19
CA LYS A 40 -29.39 -21.00 0.72
C LYS A 40 -28.02 -21.47 0.24
N THR A 41 -27.29 -20.58 -0.38
CA THR A 41 -25.90 -20.84 -0.79
C THR A 41 -24.93 -20.31 0.26
N LYS A 42 -23.91 -21.11 0.60
CA LYS A 42 -22.88 -20.69 1.55
C LYS A 42 -21.66 -20.14 0.80
N LEU A 43 -21.20 -18.95 1.22
CA LEU A 43 -19.96 -18.37 0.76
C LEU A 43 -18.77 -19.32 0.98
N SER A 44 -17.96 -19.54 -0.04
CA SER A 44 -16.79 -20.42 0.02
C SER A 44 -15.49 -19.62 0.22
N PHE A 45 -14.63 -20.10 1.12
CA PHE A 45 -13.28 -19.54 1.35
C PHE A 45 -12.17 -20.20 0.54
N THR A 46 -12.46 -21.19 -0.28
CA THR A 46 -11.42 -22.05 -0.85
C THR A 46 -10.53 -21.33 -1.86
N LYS A 47 -11.10 -20.35 -2.58
CA LYS A 47 -10.38 -19.55 -3.60
C LYS A 47 -10.82 -18.10 -3.49
N PHE A 48 -10.03 -17.20 -4.07
CA PHE A 48 -10.52 -15.88 -4.43
C PHE A 48 -11.63 -16.05 -5.47
N LEU A 49 -12.77 -15.40 -5.27
CA LEU A 49 -13.85 -15.41 -6.27
C LEU A 49 -13.34 -14.82 -7.59
N ASN A 50 -14.00 -15.16 -8.68
CA ASN A 50 -13.64 -14.61 -9.98
C ASN A 50 -14.16 -13.17 -10.09
N PHE A 51 -13.42 -12.24 -9.52
CA PHE A 51 -13.74 -10.81 -9.52
C PHE A 51 -13.24 -10.08 -10.77
N LYS A 52 -12.58 -10.75 -11.68
CA LYS A 52 -12.15 -10.18 -12.96
C LYS A 52 -13.06 -10.58 -14.09
N LYS A 53 -13.11 -9.73 -15.10
CA LYS A 53 -13.73 -10.06 -16.37
C LYS A 53 -13.19 -11.39 -16.91
N PRO A 54 -14.05 -12.41 -17.12
CA PRO A 54 -13.63 -13.65 -17.73
C PRO A 54 -13.16 -13.46 -19.17
N ALA A 55 -12.24 -14.31 -19.64
CA ALA A 55 -11.87 -14.32 -21.04
C ALA A 55 -13.11 -14.64 -21.92
N GLY A 56 -13.38 -13.77 -22.89
CA GLY A 56 -14.53 -13.92 -23.80
C GLY A 56 -15.85 -13.30 -23.29
N ALA A 57 -15.90 -12.74 -22.09
CA ALA A 57 -17.05 -11.91 -21.68
C ALA A 57 -17.13 -10.64 -22.53
N GLY A 58 -18.35 -10.19 -22.87
CA GLY A 58 -18.58 -8.96 -23.63
C GLY A 58 -18.08 -7.73 -22.87
N ASP A 59 -17.49 -6.77 -23.58
CA ASP A 59 -17.19 -5.46 -23.02
C ASP A 59 -18.48 -4.67 -22.81
N TYR A 60 -18.59 -3.99 -21.68
CA TYR A 60 -19.60 -2.96 -21.53
C TYR A 60 -19.12 -1.69 -22.23
N GLU A 61 -19.96 -1.09 -23.06
CA GLU A 61 -19.62 0.10 -23.87
C GLU A 61 -20.38 1.35 -23.44
N GLY A 62 -21.24 1.24 -22.41
CA GLY A 62 -22.02 2.34 -21.90
C GLY A 62 -21.25 3.27 -20.96
N SER A 63 -21.92 4.34 -20.55
CA SER A 63 -21.44 5.29 -19.54
C SER A 63 -22.50 5.47 -18.46
N LEU A 64 -22.07 5.62 -17.22
CA LEU A 64 -22.94 5.82 -16.06
C LEU A 64 -22.20 6.65 -15.02
N GLU A 65 -22.90 7.64 -14.47
CA GLU A 65 -22.49 8.32 -13.24
C GLU A 65 -23.42 7.91 -12.10
N GLY A 66 -22.87 7.67 -10.91
CA GLY A 66 -23.71 7.26 -9.79
C GLY A 66 -23.04 7.28 -8.44
N THR A 67 -23.87 7.05 -7.43
CA THR A 67 -23.45 6.87 -6.05
C THR A 67 -23.89 5.51 -5.55
N LEU A 68 -22.92 4.73 -5.05
CA LEU A 68 -23.17 3.47 -4.34
C LEU A 68 -23.24 3.73 -2.85
N GLU A 69 -24.29 3.23 -2.20
CA GLU A 69 -24.44 3.32 -0.75
C GLU A 69 -24.73 1.95 -0.14
N SER A 70 -24.07 1.66 0.98
CA SER A 70 -24.35 0.48 1.81
C SER A 70 -23.97 0.73 3.25
N SER A 71 -24.78 0.24 4.17
CA SER A 71 -24.44 0.24 5.59
C SER A 71 -23.32 -0.75 5.93
N MET A 72 -22.95 -1.64 4.98
CA MET A 72 -22.00 -2.73 5.17
C MET A 72 -22.32 -3.65 6.36
N VAL A 73 -23.60 -3.72 6.73
CA VAL A 73 -24.11 -4.77 7.62
C VAL A 73 -24.23 -6.03 6.78
N PRO A 74 -23.49 -7.10 7.09
CA PRO A 74 -23.48 -8.28 6.24
C PRO A 74 -24.80 -9.05 6.33
N VAL A 75 -25.31 -9.44 5.17
CA VAL A 75 -26.40 -10.44 5.05
C VAL A 75 -25.86 -11.82 5.40
N GLU A 76 -24.71 -12.14 4.85
CA GLU A 76 -23.91 -13.31 5.19
C GLU A 76 -22.44 -12.94 5.22
N TYR A 77 -21.67 -13.48 6.16
CA TYR A 77 -20.22 -13.34 6.16
C TYR A 77 -19.52 -14.51 6.82
N ARG A 78 -18.28 -14.72 6.42
CA ARG A 78 -17.36 -15.69 7.03
C ARG A 78 -15.97 -15.07 7.11
N PHE A 79 -15.29 -15.38 8.19
CA PHE A 79 -13.89 -14.99 8.33
C PHE A 79 -13.07 -16.09 9.00
N LYS A 80 -11.76 -16.02 8.77
CA LYS A 80 -10.76 -16.83 9.48
C LYS A 80 -9.60 -15.91 9.85
N ILE A 81 -9.34 -15.79 11.14
CA ILE A 81 -8.15 -15.11 11.66
C ILE A 81 -6.92 -15.95 11.30
N VAL A 82 -5.89 -15.29 10.79
CA VAL A 82 -4.57 -15.85 10.48
C VAL A 82 -3.56 -15.41 11.54
N GLU A 83 -3.61 -14.12 11.93
CA GLU A 83 -2.79 -13.53 12.99
C GLU A 83 -3.62 -12.47 13.72
N ASP A 84 -3.49 -12.37 15.03
CA ASP A 84 -4.13 -11.34 15.87
C ASP A 84 -3.28 -11.08 17.12
N SER A 85 -2.07 -10.58 16.93
CA SER A 85 -1.05 -10.38 17.98
C SER A 85 -1.51 -9.45 19.11
N PHE A 86 -2.47 -8.56 18.83
CA PHE A 86 -2.99 -7.57 19.79
C PHE A 86 -4.44 -7.85 20.21
N GLU A 87 -4.97 -9.05 19.96
CA GLU A 87 -6.33 -9.44 20.28
C GLU A 87 -7.40 -8.48 19.73
N ILE A 88 -7.16 -7.90 18.55
CA ILE A 88 -8.03 -6.88 17.94
C ILE A 88 -9.42 -7.46 17.68
N ASN A 89 -9.50 -8.65 17.08
CA ASN A 89 -10.78 -9.25 16.78
C ASN A 89 -11.51 -9.72 18.04
N LYS A 90 -10.78 -10.22 19.03
CA LYS A 90 -11.34 -10.63 20.31
C LYS A 90 -12.01 -9.46 21.05
N ASN A 91 -11.32 -8.31 21.09
CA ASN A 91 -11.73 -7.14 21.87
C ASN A 91 -12.76 -6.27 21.14
N PHE A 92 -12.66 -6.14 19.82
CA PHE A 92 -13.40 -5.14 19.05
C PHE A 92 -14.31 -5.72 17.96
N LYS A 93 -14.14 -7.00 17.57
CA LYS A 93 -14.93 -7.68 16.52
C LYS A 93 -15.07 -6.87 15.21
N PRO A 94 -13.99 -6.29 14.67
CA PRO A 94 -14.06 -5.33 13.55
C PRO A 94 -14.50 -5.96 12.23
N LEU A 95 -14.53 -7.29 12.12
CA LEU A 95 -14.88 -8.00 10.89
C LEU A 95 -16.39 -8.25 10.76
N SER A 96 -17.17 -7.97 11.82
CA SER A 96 -18.62 -8.11 11.82
C SER A 96 -19.34 -6.92 11.19
N LYS A 97 -18.67 -5.78 11.04
CA LYS A 97 -19.22 -4.59 10.41
C LYS A 97 -18.07 -3.76 9.81
N LEU A 98 -18.03 -3.71 8.49
CA LEU A 98 -17.09 -2.86 7.76
C LEU A 98 -17.56 -1.40 7.74
N PRO A 99 -16.71 -0.44 7.32
CA PRO A 99 -17.15 0.95 7.11
C PRO A 99 -18.33 1.02 6.13
N ALA A 100 -19.27 1.89 6.39
CA ALA A 100 -20.34 2.16 5.44
C ALA A 100 -19.72 2.60 4.10
N LEU A 101 -20.26 2.09 3.00
CA LEU A 101 -19.94 2.50 1.65
C LEU A 101 -20.80 3.74 1.32
N ASN A 102 -20.15 4.80 0.87
CA ASN A 102 -20.75 5.94 0.16
C ASN A 102 -19.72 6.38 -0.87
N LEU A 103 -19.94 5.99 -2.12
CA LEU A 103 -18.93 6.09 -3.18
C LEU A 103 -19.55 6.65 -4.45
N ASN A 104 -19.15 7.86 -4.81
CA ASN A 104 -19.42 8.40 -6.14
C ASN A 104 -18.44 7.76 -7.14
N PHE A 105 -18.93 7.47 -8.32
CA PHE A 105 -18.14 6.81 -9.35
C PHE A 105 -18.66 7.15 -10.74
N SER A 106 -17.75 7.05 -11.71
CA SER A 106 -18.07 7.08 -13.14
C SER A 106 -17.81 5.71 -13.75
N ILE A 107 -18.67 5.26 -14.66
CA ILE A 107 -18.37 4.16 -15.58
C ILE A 107 -18.16 4.76 -16.97
N GLU A 108 -17.05 4.40 -17.59
CA GLU A 108 -16.72 4.73 -18.97
C GLU A 108 -16.27 3.46 -19.69
N GLY A 109 -17.12 2.92 -20.55
CA GLY A 109 -16.88 1.64 -21.18
C GLY A 109 -16.64 0.53 -20.14
N SER A 110 -15.55 -0.20 -20.27
CA SER A 110 -15.20 -1.31 -19.35
C SER A 110 -14.54 -0.87 -18.04
N LYS A 111 -14.53 0.44 -17.67
CA LYS A 111 -13.89 0.96 -16.48
C LYS A 111 -14.89 1.48 -15.46
N PHE A 112 -14.68 1.10 -14.21
CA PHE A 112 -15.30 1.68 -13.03
C PHE A 112 -14.27 2.60 -12.36
N ILE A 113 -14.55 3.89 -12.28
CA ILE A 113 -13.61 4.91 -11.81
C ILE A 113 -14.24 5.58 -10.57
N PRO A 114 -13.70 5.36 -9.36
CA PRO A 114 -14.15 6.07 -8.17
C PRO A 114 -13.85 7.56 -8.29
N ASP A 115 -14.64 8.41 -7.64
CA ASP A 115 -14.43 9.87 -7.60
C ASP A 115 -13.08 10.26 -6.95
N SER A 116 -12.49 9.40 -6.15
CA SER A 116 -11.13 9.54 -5.62
C SER A 116 -10.61 8.20 -5.10
N ARG A 117 -9.33 7.95 -5.34
CA ARG A 117 -8.58 6.82 -4.77
C ARG A 117 -7.84 7.19 -3.48
N ALA A 118 -8.03 8.41 -2.97
CA ALA A 118 -7.40 8.88 -1.73
C ALA A 118 -8.00 8.22 -0.48
N LEU A 119 -7.26 8.28 0.62
CA LEU A 119 -7.70 7.80 1.92
C LEU A 119 -8.96 8.52 2.39
N ARG A 120 -10.03 7.77 2.67
CA ARG A 120 -11.28 8.26 3.23
C ARG A 120 -11.39 7.92 4.71
N THR A 121 -11.44 8.93 5.55
CA THR A 121 -11.73 8.77 6.97
C THR A 121 -13.20 8.41 7.16
N THR A 122 -13.48 7.34 7.89
CA THR A 122 -14.85 6.84 8.11
C THR A 122 -15.28 7.01 9.57
N GLN A 123 -16.58 6.80 9.83
CA GLN A 123 -17.13 6.74 11.20
C GLN A 123 -16.89 5.36 11.87
N ASN A 124 -16.34 4.38 11.16
CA ASN A 124 -15.99 3.11 11.76
C ASN A 124 -14.90 3.31 12.83
N PHE A 125 -14.98 2.58 13.93
CA PHE A 125 -14.06 2.77 15.05
C PHE A 125 -12.63 2.29 14.75
N LEU A 126 -12.45 1.34 13.81
CA LEU A 126 -11.14 0.75 13.50
C LEU A 126 -10.68 1.03 12.06
N TRP A 127 -11.61 1.12 11.11
CA TRP A 127 -11.29 1.14 9.69
C TRP A 127 -11.51 2.47 9.03
N ASP A 128 -10.55 2.93 8.27
CA ASP A 128 -10.72 3.83 7.14
C ASP A 128 -10.71 3.01 5.86
N ILE A 129 -11.04 3.61 4.72
CA ILE A 129 -11.23 2.92 3.46
C ILE A 129 -10.60 3.68 2.30
N GLN A 130 -10.17 2.95 1.31
CA GLN A 130 -9.70 3.48 0.03
C GLN A 130 -10.25 2.60 -1.10
N TYR A 131 -10.58 3.19 -2.24
CA TYR A 131 -11.12 2.49 -3.40
C TYR A 131 -10.15 2.60 -4.57
N GLY A 132 -10.15 1.63 -5.47
CA GLY A 132 -9.36 1.66 -6.69
C GLY A 132 -10.21 1.49 -7.94
N VAL A 133 -9.59 1.62 -9.09
CA VAL A 133 -10.25 1.49 -10.39
C VAL A 133 -10.59 0.03 -10.68
N GLY A 134 -11.83 -0.19 -11.11
CA GLY A 134 -12.40 -1.50 -11.39
C GLY A 134 -12.65 -1.79 -12.86
N GLU A 135 -13.35 -2.89 -13.10
CA GLU A 135 -13.76 -3.36 -14.42
C GLU A 135 -15.27 -3.56 -14.48
N VAL A 136 -15.85 -3.30 -15.66
CA VAL A 136 -17.26 -3.48 -15.97
C VAL A 136 -17.40 -4.35 -17.23
N TRP A 137 -18.32 -5.33 -17.20
CA TRP A 137 -18.55 -6.23 -18.34
C TRP A 137 -19.96 -6.82 -18.31
N TYR A 138 -20.39 -7.40 -19.42
CA TYR A 138 -21.64 -8.16 -19.42
C TYR A 138 -21.44 -9.52 -18.76
N GLY A 139 -22.21 -9.79 -17.72
CA GLY A 139 -22.26 -11.08 -17.02
C GLY A 139 -22.97 -12.16 -17.83
N GLU A 140 -23.04 -13.36 -17.25
CA GLU A 140 -23.56 -14.57 -17.90
C GLU A 140 -25.03 -14.45 -18.36
N PHE A 141 -25.83 -13.64 -17.64
CA PHE A 141 -27.26 -13.42 -17.94
C PHE A 141 -27.56 -12.05 -18.53
N GLY A 142 -26.56 -11.38 -19.09
CA GLY A 142 -26.74 -10.04 -19.66
C GLY A 142 -26.74 -8.90 -18.62
N ASN A 143 -26.52 -9.19 -17.34
CA ASN A 143 -26.35 -8.18 -16.32
C ASN A 143 -25.08 -7.37 -16.56
N ILE A 144 -25.09 -6.11 -16.15
CA ILE A 144 -23.89 -5.27 -16.12
C ILE A 144 -23.14 -5.60 -14.82
N ARG A 145 -22.11 -6.44 -14.91
CA ARG A 145 -21.29 -6.86 -13.77
C ARG A 145 -20.17 -5.86 -13.53
N THR A 146 -20.09 -5.37 -12.31
CA THR A 146 -19.08 -4.41 -11.88
C THR A 146 -18.26 -4.99 -10.75
N SER A 147 -16.93 -4.88 -10.86
CA SER A 147 -16.02 -5.27 -9.80
C SER A 147 -14.92 -4.24 -9.64
N PHE A 148 -14.59 -3.90 -8.40
CA PHE A 148 -13.54 -2.92 -8.09
C PHE A 148 -12.80 -3.25 -6.79
N PRO A 149 -11.51 -2.88 -6.71
CA PRO A 149 -10.73 -3.06 -5.50
C PRO A 149 -11.08 -2.04 -4.43
N PHE A 150 -10.98 -2.48 -3.18
CA PHE A 150 -11.02 -1.60 -2.01
C PHE A 150 -9.97 -2.05 -1.00
N SER A 151 -9.61 -1.16 -0.08
CA SER A 151 -8.66 -1.46 0.98
C SER A 151 -9.18 -0.95 2.32
N LEU A 152 -9.19 -1.83 3.33
CA LEU A 152 -9.41 -1.42 4.70
C LEU A 152 -8.08 -1.02 5.32
N ILE A 153 -8.06 0.13 5.96
CA ILE A 153 -6.86 0.71 6.54
C ILE A 153 -7.11 0.93 8.03
N GLN A 154 -6.30 0.30 8.86
CA GLN A 154 -6.44 0.43 10.31
C GLN A 154 -6.21 1.88 10.74
N LYS A 155 -7.16 2.44 11.51
CA LYS A 155 -7.06 3.81 12.03
C LYS A 155 -5.81 3.99 12.89
N ASN A 156 -5.19 5.15 12.76
CA ASN A 156 -3.97 5.54 13.47
C ASN A 156 -2.78 4.59 13.26
N GLN A 157 -2.86 3.76 12.21
CA GLN A 157 -1.87 2.77 11.79
C GLN A 157 -1.67 2.84 10.27
N ASN A 158 -0.79 1.99 9.76
CA ASN A 158 -0.52 1.92 8.34
C ASN A 158 -0.84 0.52 7.74
N CYS A 159 -1.45 -0.38 8.50
CA CYS A 159 -1.91 -1.67 8.01
C CYS A 159 -2.96 -1.53 6.92
N VAL A 160 -2.75 -2.22 5.81
CA VAL A 160 -3.64 -2.26 4.64
C VAL A 160 -4.11 -3.69 4.40
N HIS A 161 -5.42 -3.86 4.26
CA HIS A 161 -6.07 -5.12 3.92
C HIS A 161 -6.78 -4.96 2.59
N ASN A 162 -6.20 -5.51 1.53
CA ASN A 162 -6.70 -5.38 0.17
C ASN A 162 -7.84 -6.37 -0.10
N GLY A 163 -8.94 -5.86 -0.60
CA GLY A 163 -10.13 -6.62 -0.95
C GLY A 163 -10.70 -6.24 -2.30
N VAL A 164 -11.74 -6.94 -2.70
CA VAL A 164 -12.49 -6.67 -3.94
C VAL A 164 -13.97 -6.74 -3.64
N ILE A 165 -14.73 -5.81 -4.23
CA ILE A 165 -16.19 -5.78 -4.25
C ILE A 165 -16.66 -6.17 -5.65
N LEU A 166 -17.81 -6.84 -5.73
CA LEU A 166 -18.50 -7.18 -6.97
C LEU A 166 -20.01 -7.07 -6.75
N PHE A 167 -20.71 -6.52 -7.72
CA PHE A 167 -22.16 -6.46 -7.80
C PHE A 167 -22.64 -6.46 -9.25
N ASP A 168 -23.92 -6.70 -9.45
CA ASP A 168 -24.57 -6.67 -10.75
C ASP A 168 -25.61 -5.55 -10.80
N MET A 169 -25.79 -4.97 -11.99
CA MET A 169 -26.89 -4.09 -12.35
C MET A 169 -27.65 -4.68 -13.53
N THR A 170 -28.95 -4.42 -13.59
CA THR A 170 -29.75 -4.68 -14.79
C THR A 170 -29.84 -3.42 -15.65
N GLU A 171 -30.15 -3.56 -16.93
CA GLU A 171 -30.47 -2.40 -17.80
C GLU A 171 -31.69 -1.62 -17.29
N GLY A 172 -32.56 -2.26 -16.52
CA GLY A 172 -33.73 -1.65 -15.88
C GLY A 172 -33.41 -0.83 -14.64
N GLY A 173 -32.15 -0.85 -14.15
CA GLY A 173 -31.70 -0.09 -12.98
C GLY A 173 -31.78 -0.86 -11.66
N ASP A 174 -32.21 -2.13 -11.65
CA ASP A 174 -32.13 -2.94 -10.43
C ASP A 174 -30.68 -3.26 -10.11
N ILE A 175 -30.34 -3.30 -8.82
CA ILE A 175 -29.02 -3.63 -8.33
C ILE A 175 -29.07 -4.88 -7.43
N SER A 176 -28.09 -5.75 -7.57
CA SER A 176 -27.94 -6.95 -6.73
C SER A 176 -27.38 -6.60 -5.35
N ASN A 177 -27.35 -7.57 -4.44
CA ASN A 177 -26.42 -7.49 -3.32
C ASN A 177 -24.99 -7.37 -3.85
N MET A 178 -24.12 -6.74 -3.06
CA MET A 178 -22.69 -6.83 -3.33
C MET A 178 -22.05 -7.99 -2.58
N VAL A 179 -20.99 -8.55 -3.16
CA VAL A 179 -20.09 -9.53 -2.54
C VAL A 179 -18.72 -8.91 -2.39
N TYR A 180 -18.09 -9.10 -1.24
CA TYR A 180 -16.74 -8.59 -0.97
C TYR A 180 -15.85 -9.68 -0.38
N GLN A 181 -14.56 -9.63 -0.72
CA GLN A 181 -13.57 -10.59 -0.21
C GLN A 181 -12.23 -9.93 0.07
N ILE A 182 -11.61 -10.28 1.21
CA ILE A 182 -10.27 -9.89 1.61
C ILE A 182 -9.47 -11.15 1.90
N ALA A 183 -8.27 -11.27 1.34
CA ALA A 183 -7.34 -12.37 1.61
C ALA A 183 -5.88 -11.95 1.36
N SER A 184 -5.61 -10.65 1.37
CA SER A 184 -4.28 -10.08 1.19
C SER A 184 -4.14 -8.84 2.05
N GLU A 185 -3.05 -8.72 2.76
CA GLU A 185 -2.70 -7.54 3.54
C GLU A 185 -1.20 -7.27 3.45
N THR A 186 -0.85 -6.05 3.86
CA THR A 186 0.50 -5.68 4.29
C THR A 186 0.38 -5.21 5.74
N CYS A 187 0.42 -6.18 6.65
CA CYS A 187 0.21 -6.00 8.08
C CYS A 187 0.77 -7.20 8.84
N GLY A 188 1.74 -7.01 9.73
CA GLY A 188 2.38 -8.11 10.46
C GLY A 188 1.52 -8.67 11.61
N TRP A 189 0.64 -7.88 12.23
CA TRP A 189 0.01 -8.21 13.52
C TRP A 189 -1.49 -8.51 13.46
N PHE A 190 -2.19 -8.18 12.37
CA PHE A 190 -3.60 -8.48 12.19
C PHE A 190 -3.89 -8.95 10.78
N ARG A 191 -3.96 -10.26 10.59
CA ARG A 191 -4.17 -10.91 9.28
C ARG A 191 -5.39 -11.80 9.32
N PHE A 192 -6.21 -11.74 8.28
CA PHE A 192 -7.44 -12.52 8.20
C PHE A 192 -7.88 -12.76 6.75
N ASN A 193 -8.70 -13.79 6.57
CA ASN A 193 -9.49 -13.98 5.37
C ASN A 193 -10.93 -13.63 5.71
N LEU A 194 -11.57 -12.83 4.88
CA LEU A 194 -12.96 -12.41 5.02
C LEU A 194 -13.66 -12.52 3.68
N ILE A 195 -14.87 -13.04 3.68
CA ILE A 195 -15.81 -12.96 2.57
C ILE A 195 -17.19 -12.63 3.14
N GLY A 196 -17.93 -11.78 2.46
CA GLY A 196 -19.27 -11.41 2.88
C GLY A 196 -20.11 -10.86 1.74
N SER A 197 -21.40 -10.73 2.00
CA SER A 197 -22.35 -10.03 1.15
C SER A 197 -23.12 -9.01 1.96
N ALA A 198 -23.51 -7.92 1.32
CA ALA A 198 -24.32 -6.86 1.92
C ALA A 198 -25.25 -6.25 0.88
N GLU A 199 -26.36 -5.69 1.36
CA GLU A 199 -27.25 -4.89 0.52
C GLU A 199 -26.53 -3.60 0.08
N VAL A 200 -26.79 -3.19 -1.14
CA VAL A 200 -26.29 -1.96 -1.73
C VAL A 200 -27.41 -1.26 -2.52
N SER A 201 -27.39 0.04 -2.54
CA SER A 201 -28.27 0.86 -3.37
C SER A 201 -27.45 1.70 -4.35
N LEU A 202 -28.05 2.01 -5.48
CA LEU A 202 -27.47 2.84 -6.53
C LEU A 202 -28.40 4.02 -6.81
N THR A 203 -27.83 5.21 -6.78
CA THR A 203 -28.47 6.42 -7.29
C THR A 203 -27.70 6.85 -8.54
N SER A 204 -28.34 6.77 -9.70
CA SER A 204 -27.70 7.19 -10.97
C SER A 204 -27.91 8.68 -11.23
N SER A 205 -26.94 9.32 -11.87
CA SER A 205 -27.00 10.69 -12.38
C SER A 205 -26.90 10.67 -13.91
N SER A 206 -27.50 11.65 -14.56
CA SER A 206 -27.37 11.86 -16.00
C SER A 206 -26.08 12.60 -16.38
N ASP A 207 -25.46 13.28 -15.43
CA ASP A 207 -24.33 14.18 -15.66
C ASP A 207 -23.03 13.45 -15.32
N LEU A 208 -22.27 13.05 -16.35
CA LEU A 208 -20.98 12.40 -16.19
C LEU A 208 -19.91 13.36 -15.65
N ASN A 209 -19.14 12.90 -14.68
CA ASN A 209 -17.95 13.60 -14.22
C ASN A 209 -16.79 13.38 -15.21
N THR A 210 -16.81 14.17 -16.29
CA THR A 210 -15.81 14.05 -17.37
C THR A 210 -14.41 14.44 -16.91
N GLU A 211 -14.26 15.29 -15.89
CA GLU A 211 -12.97 15.67 -15.31
C GLU A 211 -12.32 14.46 -14.63
N ASN A 212 -13.02 13.76 -13.75
CA ASN A 212 -12.53 12.55 -13.08
C ASN A 212 -12.12 11.45 -14.08
N ILE A 213 -12.91 11.28 -15.15
CA ILE A 213 -12.58 10.33 -16.22
C ILE A 213 -11.29 10.73 -16.95
N GLN A 214 -11.12 12.03 -17.23
CA GLN A 214 -9.94 12.51 -17.93
C GLN A 214 -8.68 12.40 -17.05
N ASP A 215 -8.77 12.81 -15.79
CA ASP A 215 -7.66 12.69 -14.83
C ASP A 215 -7.17 11.25 -14.70
N PHE A 216 -8.12 10.29 -14.69
CA PHE A 216 -7.74 8.87 -14.68
C PHE A 216 -7.04 8.45 -15.98
N LYS A 217 -7.51 8.89 -17.16
CA LYS A 217 -6.89 8.57 -18.45
C LYS A 217 -5.48 9.15 -18.52
N ASP A 218 -5.29 10.41 -18.13
CA ASP A 218 -3.99 11.09 -18.12
C ASP A 218 -3.00 10.37 -17.20
N TRP A 219 -3.44 10.01 -15.98
CA TRP A 219 -2.62 9.20 -15.07
C TRP A 219 -2.27 7.83 -15.67
N GLN A 220 -3.23 7.15 -16.31
CA GLN A 220 -3.00 5.84 -16.90
C GLN A 220 -1.96 5.90 -18.04
N GLU A 221 -1.99 6.95 -18.85
CA GLU A 221 -1.02 7.18 -19.93
C GLU A 221 0.39 7.50 -19.39
N SER A 222 0.47 8.13 -18.21
CA SER A 222 1.75 8.45 -17.55
C SER A 222 2.41 7.26 -16.85
N THR A 223 1.72 6.12 -16.70
CA THR A 223 2.28 4.98 -15.99
C THR A 223 3.50 4.38 -16.68
N ILE A 224 4.47 3.93 -15.87
CA ILE A 224 5.69 3.31 -16.38
C ILE A 224 5.34 2.00 -17.11
N PRO A 225 5.95 1.74 -18.30
CA PRO A 225 5.71 0.51 -19.04
C PRO A 225 5.89 -0.75 -18.18
N LEU A 226 4.79 -1.48 -17.97
CA LEU A 226 4.77 -2.65 -17.11
C LEU A 226 5.10 -3.92 -17.88
N LYS A 227 6.07 -4.68 -17.39
CA LYS A 227 6.50 -5.96 -17.95
C LYS A 227 6.39 -7.09 -16.92
N ARG A 228 6.32 -8.32 -17.42
CA ARG A 228 6.42 -9.51 -16.56
C ARG A 228 7.85 -9.67 -16.06
N LEU A 229 8.01 -10.06 -14.80
CA LEU A 229 9.33 -10.29 -14.21
C LEU A 229 10.19 -11.29 -15.01
N SER A 230 9.55 -12.32 -15.59
CA SER A 230 10.23 -13.33 -16.42
C SER A 230 10.87 -12.77 -17.70
N SER A 231 10.46 -11.59 -18.16
CA SER A 231 11.05 -10.96 -19.35
C SER A 231 12.39 -10.27 -19.08
N LEU A 232 12.81 -10.13 -17.80
CA LEU A 232 14.16 -9.66 -17.44
C LEU A 232 15.27 -10.63 -17.89
N GLY A 233 14.96 -11.92 -18.03
CA GLY A 233 15.98 -12.93 -18.33
C GLY A 233 16.93 -13.20 -17.15
N GLY A 234 18.01 -13.91 -17.42
CA GLY A 234 19.04 -14.20 -16.41
C GLY A 234 18.49 -14.84 -15.13
N SER A 235 18.99 -14.41 -13.99
CA SER A 235 18.61 -14.92 -12.67
C SER A 235 17.39 -14.19 -12.07
N TYR A 236 16.44 -13.69 -12.88
CA TYR A 236 15.25 -12.97 -12.39
C TYR A 236 14.49 -13.71 -11.28
N LYS A 237 14.61 -15.04 -11.21
CA LYS A 237 14.00 -15.88 -10.16
C LYS A 237 14.60 -15.63 -8.78
N ASP A 238 15.77 -15.00 -8.70
CA ASP A 238 16.41 -14.62 -7.44
C ASP A 238 15.71 -13.39 -6.83
N LEU A 239 14.98 -12.60 -7.65
CA LEU A 239 14.12 -11.52 -7.18
C LEU A 239 12.86 -12.13 -6.53
N GLY A 240 12.58 -11.78 -5.29
CA GLY A 240 11.51 -12.39 -4.50
C GLY A 240 11.76 -13.87 -4.18
N SER A 241 13.04 -14.25 -4.00
CA SER A 241 13.46 -15.62 -3.74
C SER A 241 13.09 -16.08 -2.34
N VAL A 242 12.64 -17.33 -2.23
CA VAL A 242 12.44 -18.04 -0.95
C VAL A 242 13.66 -18.10 -0.05
N LYS A 243 14.85 -17.81 -0.57
CA LYS A 243 16.08 -17.79 0.22
C LYS A 243 16.28 -16.49 1.00
N GLU A 244 15.56 -15.43 0.64
CA GLU A 244 15.68 -14.12 1.26
C GLU A 244 14.39 -13.68 1.93
N VAL A 245 13.24 -13.78 1.23
CA VAL A 245 11.91 -13.49 1.76
C VAL A 245 10.99 -14.63 1.40
N LEU A 246 10.25 -15.16 2.37
CA LEU A 246 9.28 -16.23 2.12
C LEU A 246 8.16 -15.74 1.20
N PRO A 247 7.90 -16.37 0.05
CA PRO A 247 6.89 -15.91 -0.90
C PRO A 247 5.49 -15.77 -0.32
N VAL A 248 5.16 -16.58 0.68
CA VAL A 248 3.87 -16.53 1.39
C VAL A 248 3.67 -15.21 2.13
N ASN A 249 4.76 -14.52 2.49
CA ASN A 249 4.75 -13.24 3.18
C ASN A 249 4.88 -12.06 2.20
N MET A 250 5.13 -12.31 0.92
CA MET A 250 5.31 -11.25 -0.07
C MET A 250 3.96 -10.82 -0.65
N THR A 251 3.58 -9.58 -0.39
CA THR A 251 2.41 -8.95 -1.01
C THR A 251 2.72 -8.54 -2.44
N MET A 252 3.82 -7.82 -2.64
CA MET A 252 4.24 -7.29 -3.93
C MET A 252 5.76 -7.12 -3.96
N PHE A 253 6.38 -7.31 -5.12
CA PHE A 253 7.77 -6.91 -5.38
C PHE A 253 7.97 -6.55 -6.84
N GLY A 254 9.03 -5.79 -7.13
CA GLY A 254 9.34 -5.39 -8.48
C GLY A 254 10.75 -4.88 -8.64
N PHE A 255 11.16 -4.80 -9.90
CA PHE A 255 12.43 -4.29 -10.33
C PHE A 255 12.21 -3.26 -11.45
N TYR A 256 12.95 -2.15 -11.42
CA TYR A 256 13.00 -1.15 -12.47
C TYR A 256 14.40 -1.10 -13.06
N ASP A 257 14.51 -1.27 -14.39
CA ASP A 257 15.80 -1.38 -15.09
C ASP A 257 16.36 -0.06 -15.63
N GLY A 258 15.62 1.02 -15.43
CA GLY A 258 15.89 2.35 -15.99
C GLY A 258 14.85 2.79 -17.04
N GLU A 259 14.02 1.85 -17.54
CA GLU A 259 13.01 2.11 -18.58
C GLU A 259 11.65 1.50 -18.25
N SER A 260 11.64 0.29 -17.71
CA SER A 260 10.44 -0.50 -17.50
C SER A 260 10.31 -1.01 -16.08
N HIS A 261 9.07 -1.12 -15.62
CA HIS A 261 8.71 -1.72 -14.35
C HIS A 261 8.43 -3.22 -14.53
N TYR A 262 9.23 -4.07 -13.91
CA TYR A 262 9.06 -5.53 -13.90
C TYR A 262 8.47 -5.96 -12.57
N ARG A 263 7.23 -6.44 -12.59
CA ARG A 263 6.47 -6.74 -11.37
C ARG A 263 6.31 -8.23 -11.14
N GLY A 264 6.53 -8.64 -9.88
CA GLY A 264 6.23 -9.96 -9.32
C GLY A 264 5.29 -9.86 -8.13
N GLY A 265 5.05 -10.99 -7.44
CA GLY A 265 4.12 -11.04 -6.32
C GLY A 265 2.66 -10.94 -6.74
N CYS A 266 1.86 -10.17 -6.01
CA CYS A 266 0.41 -10.04 -6.21
C CYS A 266 -0.35 -11.35 -5.95
N MET A 267 0.16 -12.14 -5.01
CA MET A 267 -0.47 -13.38 -4.57
C MET A 267 -1.12 -13.17 -3.21
N THR A 268 -2.31 -13.70 -3.06
CA THR A 268 -2.99 -13.77 -1.77
C THR A 268 -2.96 -15.20 -1.26
N ARG A 269 -3.36 -15.41 0.00
CA ARG A 269 -3.58 -16.77 0.56
C ARG A 269 -4.68 -17.56 -0.18
N LYS A 270 -5.46 -16.91 -1.04
CA LYS A 270 -6.58 -17.51 -1.79
C LYS A 270 -6.36 -17.52 -3.31
N GLY A 271 -5.16 -17.21 -3.76
CA GLY A 271 -4.80 -17.15 -5.16
C GLY A 271 -4.36 -15.74 -5.58
N ARG A 272 -4.27 -15.50 -6.87
CA ARG A 272 -3.82 -14.21 -7.40
C ARG A 272 -4.84 -13.11 -7.11
N TYR A 273 -4.37 -11.97 -6.61
CA TYR A 273 -5.19 -10.77 -6.46
C TYR A 273 -5.59 -10.22 -7.84
N PRO A 274 -6.86 -9.92 -8.07
CA PRO A 274 -7.31 -9.57 -9.43
C PRO A 274 -6.83 -8.21 -9.92
N TYR A 275 -6.63 -7.24 -9.03
CA TYR A 275 -6.32 -5.85 -9.38
C TYR A 275 -4.90 -5.44 -8.98
N CYS A 276 -3.90 -6.13 -9.53
CA CYS A 276 -2.50 -5.95 -9.13
C CYS A 276 -1.94 -4.54 -9.33
N SER A 277 -2.44 -3.76 -10.28
CA SER A 277 -2.01 -2.37 -10.49
C SER A 277 -2.64 -1.41 -9.49
N GLU A 278 -3.77 -1.79 -8.90
CA GLU A 278 -4.51 -1.05 -7.87
C GLU A 278 -4.27 -1.62 -6.46
N LEU A 279 -3.27 -2.51 -6.29
CA LEU A 279 -2.93 -3.05 -4.98
C LEU A 279 -2.33 -1.95 -4.11
N LEU A 280 -3.05 -1.55 -3.08
CA LEU A 280 -2.62 -0.50 -2.19
C LEU A 280 -1.52 -0.99 -1.24
N MET A 281 -0.44 -0.24 -1.15
CA MET A 281 0.73 -0.55 -0.35
C MET A 281 1.02 0.57 0.67
N PRO A 282 1.17 0.22 1.95
CA PRO A 282 1.49 1.20 3.00
C PRO A 282 2.95 1.59 2.97
N SER A 283 3.25 2.84 3.26
CA SER A 283 4.64 3.28 3.39
C SER A 283 5.33 2.73 4.63
N PHE A 284 4.59 2.60 5.73
CA PHE A 284 5.20 2.51 7.06
C PHE A 284 6.40 3.49 7.16
N SER A 285 7.53 3.03 7.67
CA SER A 285 8.70 3.91 7.87
C SER A 285 9.39 4.40 6.60
N LEU A 286 8.98 3.97 5.38
CA LEU A 286 9.43 4.62 4.15
C LEU A 286 9.08 6.13 4.16
N ALA A 287 7.99 6.51 4.84
CA ALA A 287 7.60 7.91 4.99
C ALA A 287 8.71 8.78 5.62
N LYS A 288 9.56 8.22 6.47
CA LYS A 288 10.68 8.97 7.05
C LYS A 288 11.64 9.51 6.00
N SER A 289 11.84 8.74 4.92
CA SER A 289 12.63 9.17 3.75
C SER A 289 11.78 9.98 2.77
N ILE A 290 10.63 9.43 2.38
CA ILE A 290 9.78 9.98 1.30
C ILE A 290 9.13 11.30 1.75
N PHE A 291 8.72 11.41 3.01
CA PHE A 291 8.10 12.61 3.55
C PHE A 291 9.13 13.45 4.34
N ALA A 292 9.55 13.00 5.53
CA ALA A 292 10.29 13.85 6.47
C ALA A 292 11.62 14.36 5.90
N SER A 293 12.44 13.46 5.36
CA SER A 293 13.73 13.81 4.73
C SER A 293 13.54 14.69 3.51
N ASN A 294 12.59 14.36 2.65
CA ASN A 294 12.33 15.07 1.42
C ASN A 294 11.79 16.48 1.68
N ALA A 295 10.77 16.63 2.54
CA ALA A 295 10.23 17.94 2.92
C ALA A 295 11.30 18.85 3.52
N MET A 296 12.13 18.31 4.44
CA MET A 296 13.20 19.06 5.04
C MET A 296 14.27 19.47 4.04
N SER A 297 14.58 18.61 3.04
CA SER A 297 15.51 18.91 1.96
C SER A 297 14.98 19.99 1.01
N MET A 298 13.69 19.98 0.71
CA MET A 298 13.05 21.02 -0.10
C MET A 298 13.10 22.37 0.61
N LEU A 299 12.82 22.39 1.91
CA LEU A 299 12.95 23.62 2.72
C LEU A 299 14.40 24.05 2.89
N GLU A 300 15.41 23.16 2.85
CA GLU A 300 16.83 23.54 2.92
C GLU A 300 17.27 24.45 1.77
N ILE A 301 16.57 24.44 0.64
CA ILE A 301 16.86 25.29 -0.52
C ILE A 301 16.76 26.78 -0.13
N ASP A 302 15.63 27.15 0.48
CA ASP A 302 15.37 28.54 0.91
C ASP A 302 15.87 28.85 2.32
N PHE A 303 16.00 27.80 3.14
CA PHE A 303 16.43 27.88 4.53
C PHE A 303 17.65 26.98 4.81
N PRO A 304 18.86 27.34 4.34
CA PRO A 304 20.04 26.44 4.38
C PRO A 304 20.46 25.97 5.76
N ASN A 305 20.00 26.65 6.81
CA ASN A 305 20.30 26.31 8.21
C ASN A 305 19.23 25.45 8.88
N ILE A 306 18.20 24.98 8.17
CA ILE A 306 17.04 24.30 8.74
C ILE A 306 17.42 23.10 9.61
N LYS A 307 18.44 22.33 9.24
CA LYS A 307 18.91 21.16 10.00
C LYS A 307 19.45 21.49 11.39
N ASN A 308 19.84 22.75 11.64
CA ASN A 308 20.41 23.22 12.89
C ASN A 308 19.36 23.91 13.79
N LEU A 309 18.13 24.11 13.33
CA LEU A 309 17.04 24.66 14.12
C LEU A 309 16.67 23.67 15.24
N PHE A 310 16.32 24.20 16.41
CA PHE A 310 15.99 23.37 17.56
C PHE A 310 14.52 22.95 17.55
N ILE A 311 14.26 21.69 17.91
CA ILE A 311 12.90 21.15 18.05
C ILE A 311 12.07 21.98 19.05
N SER A 312 12.68 22.41 20.16
CA SER A 312 12.00 23.19 21.21
C SER A 312 11.44 24.54 20.75
N ASP A 313 11.95 25.09 19.66
CA ASP A 313 11.54 26.40 19.14
C ASP A 313 10.27 26.30 18.29
N TYR A 314 9.99 25.13 17.73
CA TYR A 314 8.87 24.84 16.81
C TYR A 314 7.92 23.74 17.32
N GLY A 315 8.24 23.09 18.41
CA GLY A 315 7.42 22.07 19.07
C GLY A 315 7.27 22.40 20.56
N PRO A 316 6.35 23.30 20.94
CA PRO A 316 6.21 23.77 22.33
C PRO A 316 5.95 22.64 23.34
N GLU A 317 5.35 21.54 22.89
CA GLU A 317 5.15 20.34 23.72
C GLU A 317 6.47 19.67 24.10
N CYS A 318 7.50 19.81 23.27
CA CYS A 318 8.86 19.33 23.50
C CYS A 318 9.79 20.44 24.07
N SER A 319 9.30 21.33 24.94
CA SER A 319 10.05 22.46 25.50
C SER A 319 10.90 22.11 26.71
N SER A 320 10.84 20.90 27.25
CA SER A 320 11.59 20.49 28.43
C SER A 320 13.10 20.51 28.16
N LYS A 321 13.91 20.61 29.27
CA LYS A 321 15.38 20.73 29.21
C LYS A 321 16.05 19.68 28.30
N LYS A 322 15.50 18.48 28.19
CA LYS A 322 16.07 17.40 27.39
C LYS A 322 15.98 17.65 25.88
N TRP A 323 15.06 18.53 25.41
CA TRP A 323 14.84 18.85 24.00
C TRP A 323 15.58 20.10 23.53
N ARG A 324 16.04 20.98 24.45
CA ARG A 324 16.64 22.29 24.12
C ARG A 324 17.88 22.22 23.23
N SER A 325 18.55 21.09 23.18
CA SER A 325 19.76 20.87 22.37
C SER A 325 19.54 19.93 21.20
N VAL A 326 18.30 19.50 20.96
CA VAL A 326 17.96 18.57 19.86
C VAL A 326 17.59 19.37 18.64
N THR A 327 18.33 19.20 17.56
CA THR A 327 18.07 19.88 16.29
C THR A 327 17.15 19.05 15.38
N PHE A 328 16.59 19.67 14.34
CA PHE A 328 15.87 18.97 13.28
C PHE A 328 16.71 17.86 12.65
N GLY A 329 18.01 18.16 12.39
CA GLY A 329 18.95 17.17 11.88
C GLY A 329 19.15 15.98 12.81
N ASN A 330 19.20 16.21 14.15
CA ASN A 330 19.31 15.13 15.12
C ASN A 330 18.04 14.25 15.13
N ALA A 331 16.87 14.85 15.02
CA ALA A 331 15.60 14.09 14.95
C ALA A 331 15.49 13.29 13.65
N LEU A 332 15.91 13.87 12.51
CA LEU A 332 15.94 13.18 11.22
C LEU A 332 16.92 11.99 11.23
N ASP A 333 18.04 12.12 11.93
CA ASP A 333 19.04 11.04 12.10
C ASP A 333 18.68 10.02 13.18
N MET A 334 17.50 10.13 13.83
CA MET A 334 17.15 9.27 14.97
C MET A 334 18.21 9.30 16.09
N ALA A 335 18.76 10.47 16.36
CA ALA A 335 19.88 10.67 17.26
C ALA A 335 19.60 11.79 18.27
N THR A 336 18.41 11.81 18.84
CA THR A 336 17.99 12.83 19.83
C THR A 336 18.73 12.72 21.17
N GLY A 337 19.46 11.60 21.38
CA GLY A 337 20.14 11.30 22.65
C GLY A 337 19.19 10.83 23.73
N GLN A 338 17.92 10.63 23.41
CA GLN A 338 16.88 10.14 24.31
C GLN A 338 16.55 8.69 23.92
N TYR A 339 16.70 7.76 24.86
CA TYR A 339 16.43 6.35 24.60
C TYR A 339 16.26 5.56 25.90
N LYS A 340 15.76 4.33 25.79
CA LYS A 340 15.60 3.37 26.89
C LYS A 340 16.53 2.18 26.73
N TYR A 341 16.70 1.68 25.52
CA TYR A 341 17.44 0.47 25.23
C TYR A 341 18.82 0.75 24.62
N LYS A 342 19.72 -0.22 24.73
CA LYS A 342 21.04 -0.11 24.09
C LYS A 342 20.97 -0.38 22.58
N ASN A 343 20.08 -1.28 22.15
CA ASN A 343 19.90 -1.65 20.75
C ASN A 343 19.10 -0.59 20.02
N TYR A 344 19.50 -0.22 18.82
CA TYR A 344 18.84 0.83 18.03
C TYR A 344 17.39 0.48 17.61
N TYR A 345 17.06 -0.81 17.48
CA TYR A 345 15.78 -1.29 16.92
C TYR A 345 14.68 -1.58 17.97
N SER A 346 15.00 -1.55 19.26
CA SER A 346 14.05 -1.98 20.32
C SER A 346 13.04 -0.92 20.72
N GLU A 347 13.21 0.30 20.27
CA GLU A 347 12.48 1.45 20.78
C GLU A 347 11.06 1.57 20.18
N ASP A 348 10.86 1.26 18.91
CA ASP A 348 9.52 1.28 18.29
C ASP A 348 8.60 0.20 18.89
N TRP A 349 9.16 -0.98 19.23
CA TRP A 349 8.41 -2.00 19.94
C TRP A 349 7.97 -1.52 21.35
N TYR A 350 8.83 -0.74 22.04
CA TYR A 350 8.47 -0.12 23.31
C TYR A 350 7.36 0.92 23.13
N LEU A 351 7.41 1.76 22.10
CA LEU A 351 6.34 2.70 21.75
C LEU A 351 5.01 2.01 21.49
N GLU A 352 5.03 0.83 20.87
CA GLU A 352 3.84 0.01 20.66
C GLU A 352 3.24 -0.46 21.99
N GLN A 353 4.07 -0.98 22.90
CA GLN A 353 3.64 -1.43 24.22
C GLN A 353 3.04 -0.29 25.06
N GLU A 354 3.67 0.86 25.06
CA GLU A 354 3.22 2.06 25.79
C GLU A 354 2.03 2.77 25.11
N GLY A 355 1.56 2.26 24.00
CA GLY A 355 0.35 2.73 23.33
C GLY A 355 0.53 4.02 22.52
N TYR A 356 1.75 4.39 22.13
CA TYR A 356 2.01 5.56 21.28
C TYR A 356 1.16 5.53 20.00
N PHE A 357 1.13 4.40 19.33
CA PHE A 357 0.36 4.21 18.10
C PHE A 357 -1.16 4.14 18.32
N LYS A 358 -1.63 4.14 19.57
CA LYS A 358 -3.06 4.20 19.93
C LYS A 358 -3.55 5.63 20.21
N ASN A 359 -2.67 6.62 20.21
CA ASN A 359 -3.04 8.02 20.40
C ASN A 359 -3.60 8.60 19.10
N PHE A 360 -4.89 8.89 19.06
CA PHE A 360 -5.59 9.38 17.88
C PHE A 360 -5.49 10.89 17.70
N THR A 361 -5.33 11.66 18.78
CA THR A 361 -5.22 13.11 18.73
C THR A 361 -3.77 13.56 18.65
N HIS A 362 -3.52 14.69 17.97
CA HIS A 362 -2.19 15.31 17.97
C HIS A 362 -1.70 15.59 19.39
N LYS A 363 -2.57 16.19 20.22
CA LYS A 363 -2.26 16.53 21.60
C LYS A 363 -1.72 15.35 22.40
N ASP A 364 -2.38 14.21 22.35
CA ASP A 364 -1.97 13.04 23.12
C ASP A 364 -0.72 12.39 22.52
N LYS A 365 -0.65 12.33 21.18
CA LYS A 365 0.47 11.72 20.46
C LYS A 365 1.77 12.50 20.67
N ILE A 366 1.75 13.82 20.50
CA ILE A 366 2.95 14.65 20.68
C ILE A 366 3.40 14.71 22.15
N LYS A 367 2.44 14.81 23.09
CA LYS A 367 2.74 14.75 24.52
C LYS A 367 3.43 13.44 24.89
N SER A 368 2.93 12.33 24.40
CA SER A 368 3.54 11.02 24.62
C SER A 368 4.93 10.95 23.99
N ALA A 369 5.06 11.33 22.72
CA ALA A 369 6.33 11.33 22.00
C ALA A 369 7.42 12.14 22.72
N CYS A 370 7.09 13.36 23.17
CA CYS A 370 8.03 14.22 23.87
C CYS A 370 8.46 13.68 25.25
N ASN A 371 7.72 12.74 25.85
CA ASN A 371 7.96 12.32 27.23
C ASN A 371 8.43 10.88 27.43
N PHE A 372 8.24 9.98 26.47
CA PHE A 372 8.55 8.56 26.63
C PHE A 372 10.00 8.30 27.05
N PHE A 373 10.94 8.91 26.36
CA PHE A 373 12.36 8.59 26.55
C PHE A 373 13.08 9.60 27.43
N LYS A 374 14.07 9.13 28.20
CA LYS A 374 14.94 9.96 29.00
C LYS A 374 16.21 10.28 28.23
N LYS A 375 16.79 11.46 28.48
CA LYS A 375 18.10 11.81 27.94
C LYS A 375 19.18 10.91 28.54
N GLN A 376 19.91 10.21 27.68
CA GLN A 376 20.99 9.28 28.01
C GLN A 376 22.34 9.71 27.42
N ALA A 377 22.29 10.48 26.30
CA ALA A 377 23.48 10.97 25.61
C ALA A 377 23.27 12.39 25.09
N ASN A 378 24.33 13.00 24.56
CA ASN A 378 24.17 14.19 23.74
C ASN A 378 23.54 13.87 22.40
N PRO A 379 22.71 14.78 21.83
CA PRO A 379 22.16 14.61 20.49
C PRO A 379 23.26 14.43 19.43
N GLY A 380 22.98 13.67 18.40
CA GLY A 380 23.89 13.41 17.26
C GLY A 380 24.91 12.31 17.48
N ILE A 381 24.99 11.68 18.67
CA ILE A 381 26.04 10.70 18.99
C ILE A 381 25.63 9.26 18.66
N LYS A 382 24.39 8.89 18.92
CA LYS A 382 23.94 7.50 18.86
C LYS A 382 22.61 7.39 18.14
N LEU A 383 22.55 6.45 17.20
CA LEU A 383 21.30 6.01 16.59
C LEU A 383 20.43 5.26 17.61
N SER A 384 19.19 5.72 17.76
CA SER A 384 18.13 5.03 18.50
C SER A 384 16.85 5.22 17.71
N TYR A 385 16.38 4.16 17.06
CA TYR A 385 15.31 4.26 16.10
C TYR A 385 13.94 4.42 16.76
N HIS A 386 13.34 5.60 16.60
CA HIS A 386 12.04 5.95 17.16
C HIS A 386 11.12 6.54 16.09
N SER A 387 9.97 5.96 15.85
CA SER A 387 8.94 6.60 15.01
C SER A 387 8.44 7.91 15.62
N SER A 388 8.44 8.03 16.98
CA SER A 388 8.09 9.27 17.68
C SER A 388 9.00 10.45 17.36
N ASP A 389 10.31 10.25 17.12
CA ASP A 389 11.24 11.32 16.76
C ASP A 389 10.89 11.94 15.41
N THR A 390 10.47 11.13 14.44
CA THR A 390 10.03 11.66 13.13
C THR A 390 8.66 12.32 13.21
N TYR A 391 7.75 11.86 14.07
CA TYR A 391 6.49 12.56 14.31
C TYR A 391 6.75 13.96 14.92
N ILE A 392 7.65 14.06 15.89
CA ILE A 392 8.08 15.33 16.49
C ILE A 392 8.71 16.22 15.42
N LEU A 393 9.60 15.69 14.59
CA LEU A 393 10.20 16.44 13.49
C LEU A 393 9.15 16.94 12.50
N GLY A 394 8.22 16.07 12.07
CA GLY A 394 7.12 16.45 11.18
C GLY A 394 6.23 17.55 11.76
N THR A 395 5.97 17.51 13.06
CA THR A 395 5.27 18.59 13.79
C THR A 395 6.07 19.89 13.76
N ALA A 396 7.35 19.83 14.06
CA ALA A 396 8.23 21.00 14.07
C ALA A 396 8.42 21.59 12.67
N LEU A 397 8.56 20.77 11.63
CA LEU A 397 8.62 21.20 10.23
C LEU A 397 7.32 21.89 9.79
N ASN A 398 6.16 21.33 10.15
CA ASN A 398 4.87 21.93 9.81
C ASN A 398 4.69 23.29 10.52
N GLN A 399 5.10 23.39 11.78
CA GLN A 399 5.08 24.65 12.53
C GLN A 399 6.10 25.67 11.98
N PHE A 400 7.30 25.21 11.60
CA PHE A 400 8.28 26.05 10.92
C PHE A 400 7.72 26.62 9.63
N TYR A 401 7.07 25.79 8.82
CA TYR A 401 6.43 26.18 7.56
C TYR A 401 5.37 27.25 7.80
N LYS A 402 4.50 27.04 8.79
CA LYS A 402 3.46 28.02 9.16
C LYS A 402 4.02 29.36 9.61
N GLN A 403 5.14 29.37 10.31
CA GLN A 403 5.75 30.61 10.81
C GLN A 403 6.56 31.36 9.76
N ASN A 404 7.15 30.68 8.78
CA ASN A 404 8.15 31.29 7.88
C ASN A 404 7.72 31.33 6.40
N VAL A 405 6.71 30.53 6.00
CA VAL A 405 6.29 30.42 4.60
C VAL A 405 4.81 30.80 4.43
N SER A 406 3.90 30.13 5.14
CA SER A 406 2.45 30.37 5.01
C SER A 406 1.73 30.05 6.31
N SER A 407 1.09 31.03 6.93
CA SER A 407 0.44 30.88 8.27
C SER A 407 -0.65 29.81 8.31
N GLU A 408 -1.36 29.61 7.21
CA GLU A 408 -2.39 28.58 7.06
C GLU A 408 -1.87 27.32 6.36
N GLY A 409 -0.57 27.28 6.08
CA GLY A 409 0.05 26.26 5.26
C GLY A 409 0.14 24.89 5.94
N ASP A 410 0.30 23.86 5.10
CA ASP A 410 0.52 22.49 5.50
C ASP A 410 1.63 21.87 4.65
N ILE A 411 2.69 21.36 5.27
CA ILE A 411 3.87 20.87 4.55
C ILE A 411 3.55 19.68 3.59
N TYR A 412 2.47 18.97 3.82
CA TYR A 412 2.08 17.92 2.87
C TYR A 412 1.39 18.50 1.65
N TYR A 413 0.34 19.30 1.85
CA TYR A 413 -0.45 19.83 0.76
C TYR A 413 0.27 20.91 -0.05
N ASP A 414 1.09 21.74 0.62
CA ASP A 414 1.72 22.89 -0.06
C ASP A 414 3.11 22.56 -0.62
N LEU A 415 3.78 21.52 -0.09
CA LEU A 415 5.14 21.19 -0.49
C LEU A 415 5.24 19.84 -1.17
N LEU A 416 4.70 18.78 -0.59
CA LEU A 416 4.85 17.42 -1.12
C LEU A 416 3.82 17.06 -2.18
N LEU A 417 2.55 17.42 -2.00
CA LEU A 417 1.51 17.10 -2.97
C LEU A 417 1.76 17.74 -4.35
N PRO A 418 2.21 19.02 -4.47
CA PRO A 418 2.62 19.57 -5.75
C PRO A 418 3.79 18.81 -6.40
N LEU A 419 4.72 18.31 -5.60
CA LEU A 419 5.78 17.45 -6.11
C LEU A 419 5.22 16.13 -6.64
N TRP A 420 4.33 15.47 -5.89
CA TRP A 420 3.69 14.23 -6.32
C TRP A 420 2.91 14.39 -7.62
N ASN A 421 2.19 15.50 -7.76
CA ASN A 421 1.50 15.85 -9.00
C ASN A 421 2.47 16.05 -10.17
N SER A 422 3.61 16.71 -9.92
CA SER A 422 4.64 16.90 -10.96
C SER A 422 5.34 15.60 -11.39
N LEU A 423 5.29 14.58 -10.56
CA LEU A 423 5.77 13.22 -10.86
C LEU A 423 4.66 12.31 -11.39
N GLU A 424 3.47 12.86 -11.60
CA GLU A 424 2.30 12.13 -12.09
C GLU A 424 1.99 10.88 -11.25
N LEU A 425 2.13 11.00 -9.91
CA LEU A 425 1.73 9.94 -8.99
C LEU A 425 0.21 9.82 -8.96
N SER A 426 -0.27 8.67 -8.51
CA SER A 426 -1.72 8.45 -8.40
C SER A 426 -2.35 9.34 -7.33
N ASP A 427 -3.63 9.64 -7.49
CA ASP A 427 -4.45 10.35 -6.50
C ASP A 427 -4.63 9.57 -5.18
N ALA A 428 -4.16 8.32 -5.09
CA ALA A 428 -4.03 7.60 -3.83
C ALA A 428 -3.18 8.35 -2.80
N LEU A 429 -2.27 9.21 -3.26
CA LEU A 429 -1.41 10.06 -2.44
C LEU A 429 -1.99 11.45 -2.15
N ASN A 430 -3.19 11.80 -2.64
CA ASN A 430 -3.81 13.09 -2.35
C ASN A 430 -4.13 13.27 -0.87
N GLU A 431 -4.28 12.17 -0.13
CA GLU A 431 -4.46 12.16 1.32
C GLU A 431 -3.47 11.20 2.01
N ILE A 432 -3.04 11.58 3.20
CA ILE A 432 -2.22 10.73 4.06
C ILE A 432 -2.86 10.57 5.44
N ARG A 433 -2.30 9.69 6.26
CA ARG A 433 -2.70 9.56 7.65
C ARG A 433 -2.42 10.86 8.40
N ARG A 434 -3.42 11.32 9.16
CA ARG A 434 -3.36 12.52 10.00
C ARG A 434 -3.95 12.23 11.38
N SER A 435 -3.65 13.08 12.35
CA SER A 435 -4.34 13.06 13.65
C SER A 435 -5.85 13.29 13.46
N LEU A 436 -6.66 12.65 14.30
CA LEU A 436 -8.13 12.69 14.17
C LEU A 436 -8.78 13.86 14.92
N ASP A 437 -7.99 14.81 15.42
CA ASP A 437 -8.46 16.07 15.96
C ASP A 437 -8.44 17.20 14.91
N ASN A 438 -8.89 18.39 15.30
CA ASN A 438 -8.94 19.55 14.41
C ASN A 438 -7.55 20.04 13.95
N VAL A 439 -6.47 19.61 14.61
CA VAL A 439 -5.10 19.94 14.19
C VAL A 439 -4.75 19.25 12.88
N ARG A 440 -5.27 18.02 12.66
CA ARG A 440 -5.02 17.22 11.46
C ARG A 440 -3.52 17.14 11.10
N GLN A 441 -2.66 16.99 12.13
CA GLN A 441 -1.20 16.88 11.94
C GLN A 441 -0.88 15.72 10.99
N PRO A 442 -0.17 15.96 9.87
CA PRO A 442 0.26 14.89 8.99
C PRO A 442 1.31 13.99 9.66
N TYR A 443 1.23 12.67 9.40
CA TYR A 443 2.16 11.70 9.98
C TYR A 443 3.37 11.55 9.06
N ALA A 444 4.50 12.17 9.45
CA ALA A 444 5.74 12.11 8.69
C ALA A 444 6.54 10.81 8.92
N GLU A 445 6.19 10.04 9.95
CA GLU A 445 6.82 8.78 10.30
C GLU A 445 6.23 7.58 9.59
N MET A 446 4.99 7.69 9.10
CA MET A 446 4.20 6.65 8.42
C MET A 446 2.95 7.27 7.77
N GLY A 447 2.09 6.46 7.14
CA GLY A 447 0.74 6.91 6.81
C GLY A 447 0.52 7.34 5.37
N MET A 448 1.49 7.12 4.49
CA MET A 448 1.32 7.22 3.05
C MET A 448 0.82 5.88 2.50
N PHE A 449 0.05 5.96 1.40
CA PHE A 449 -0.48 4.79 0.70
C PHE A 449 -0.20 4.95 -0.78
N MET A 450 0.37 3.92 -1.41
CA MET A 450 0.95 4.00 -2.74
C MET A 450 0.47 2.84 -3.61
N LEU A 451 0.30 3.09 -4.89
CA LEU A 451 0.15 2.05 -5.89
C LEU A 451 1.54 1.55 -6.36
N PRO A 452 1.65 0.39 -7.03
CA PRO A 452 2.95 -0.12 -7.49
C PRO A 452 3.72 0.82 -8.42
N ASP A 453 3.01 1.59 -9.25
CA ASP A 453 3.62 2.60 -10.13
C ASP A 453 4.21 3.77 -9.33
N ASP A 454 3.49 4.25 -8.30
CA ASP A 454 3.95 5.32 -7.43
C ASP A 454 5.29 4.98 -6.75
N VAL A 455 5.42 3.74 -6.26
CA VAL A 455 6.66 3.27 -5.62
C VAL A 455 7.85 3.37 -6.56
N VAL A 456 7.65 3.02 -7.83
CA VAL A 456 8.73 3.09 -8.84
C VAL A 456 9.03 4.55 -9.17
N LYS A 457 8.03 5.39 -9.42
CA LYS A 457 8.22 6.83 -9.72
C LYS A 457 8.90 7.57 -8.56
N ILE A 458 8.54 7.28 -7.31
CA ILE A 458 9.23 7.82 -6.13
C ILE A 458 10.70 7.35 -6.10
N GLY A 459 10.95 6.09 -6.40
CA GLY A 459 12.33 5.58 -6.52
C GLY A 459 13.13 6.28 -7.62
N GLN A 460 12.53 6.48 -8.81
CA GLN A 460 13.14 7.23 -9.92
C GLN A 460 13.45 8.68 -9.50
N TYR A 461 12.54 9.35 -8.82
CA TYR A 461 12.76 10.69 -8.30
C TYR A 461 14.02 10.77 -7.44
N PHE A 462 14.23 9.85 -6.49
CA PHE A 462 15.44 9.84 -5.69
C PHE A 462 16.70 9.46 -6.49
N LEU A 463 16.60 8.59 -7.49
CA LEU A 463 17.71 8.31 -8.40
C LEU A 463 18.12 9.56 -9.17
N GLU A 464 17.16 10.36 -9.65
CA GLU A 464 17.43 11.61 -10.34
C GLU A 464 18.01 12.69 -9.43
N ILE A 465 17.52 12.81 -8.18
CA ILE A 465 18.14 13.68 -7.17
C ILE A 465 19.60 13.25 -6.94
N ARG A 466 19.86 11.96 -6.77
CA ARG A 466 21.22 11.44 -6.55
C ARG A 466 22.20 11.87 -7.63
N LYS A 467 21.75 11.97 -8.89
CA LYS A 467 22.62 12.46 -10.00
C LYS A 467 22.96 13.93 -9.87
N LYS A 468 22.03 14.75 -9.41
CA LYS A 468 22.10 16.22 -9.46
C LYS A 468 22.61 16.85 -8.16
N VAL A 469 22.40 16.22 -7.01
CA VAL A 469 22.72 16.81 -5.70
C VAL A 469 24.23 16.81 -5.46
N ASP A 470 24.75 17.92 -4.95
CA ASP A 470 26.18 18.15 -4.63
C ASP A 470 26.43 18.55 -3.18
N LYS A 471 25.37 18.86 -2.40
CA LYS A 471 25.43 19.24 -0.99
C LYS A 471 24.07 19.07 -0.30
N GLY A 472 24.03 19.25 1.00
CA GLY A 472 22.80 19.27 1.79
C GLY A 472 22.31 17.89 2.24
N ILE A 473 21.05 17.85 2.67
CA ILE A 473 20.43 16.67 3.28
C ILE A 473 20.43 15.49 2.32
N MET A 474 20.00 15.67 1.08
CA MET A 474 19.94 14.58 0.09
C MET A 474 21.32 14.12 -0.38
N PHE A 475 22.33 14.98 -0.36
CA PHE A 475 23.70 14.60 -0.66
C PHE A 475 24.24 13.58 0.36
N ASP A 476 23.94 13.79 1.63
CA ASP A 476 24.27 12.85 2.72
C ASP A 476 23.38 11.58 2.63
N ALA A 477 22.07 11.75 2.54
CA ALA A 477 21.10 10.67 2.53
C ALA A 477 21.33 9.65 1.39
N LEU A 478 21.61 10.15 0.19
CA LEU A 478 21.80 9.33 -1.01
C LEU A 478 23.25 8.88 -1.21
N GLN A 479 24.08 9.00 -0.17
CA GLN A 479 25.45 8.47 -0.07
C GLN A 479 26.44 9.07 -1.08
N LYS A 480 26.19 10.31 -1.52
CA LYS A 480 27.14 11.08 -2.33
C LYS A 480 28.28 11.64 -1.50
N ASN A 481 28.08 11.88 -0.21
CA ASN A 481 29.08 12.36 0.73
C ASN A 481 29.92 11.20 1.27
N GLU A 482 31.11 11.01 0.73
CA GLU A 482 32.00 9.94 1.17
C GLU A 482 32.52 10.10 2.61
N ASN A 483 32.53 11.33 3.12
CA ASN A 483 32.97 11.64 4.48
C ASN A 483 31.87 11.50 5.55
N ASN A 484 30.60 11.26 5.12
CA ASN A 484 29.48 11.11 6.02
C ASN A 484 28.58 9.94 5.57
N ARG A 485 28.87 8.76 6.07
CA ARG A 485 28.06 7.55 5.80
C ARG A 485 26.88 7.37 6.75
N GLY A 486 26.73 8.28 7.73
CA GLY A 486 25.67 8.25 8.74
C GLY A 486 26.05 7.57 10.03
N LEU A 487 25.07 7.40 10.91
CA LEU A 487 25.25 6.77 12.23
C LEU A 487 25.23 5.25 12.13
N VAL A 488 26.10 4.60 12.89
CA VAL A 488 26.23 3.13 12.89
C VAL A 488 24.98 2.49 13.51
N ALA A 489 24.33 1.62 12.76
CA ALA A 489 23.30 0.69 13.22
C ALA A 489 23.89 -0.70 13.53
N ILE A 490 24.62 -1.25 12.57
CA ILE A 490 25.38 -2.50 12.70
C ILE A 490 26.79 -2.24 12.18
N GLU A 491 27.77 -2.45 13.03
CA GLU A 491 29.18 -2.18 12.73
C GLU A 491 29.61 -2.83 11.39
N ASN A 492 30.25 -2.02 10.55
CA ASN A 492 30.75 -2.43 9.23
C ASN A 492 29.69 -2.96 8.23
N LEU A 493 28.38 -2.85 8.53
CA LEU A 493 27.31 -3.40 7.69
C LEU A 493 26.21 -2.40 7.40
N MET A 494 25.65 -1.77 8.43
CA MET A 494 24.44 -0.97 8.30
C MET A 494 24.53 0.35 9.05
N TYR A 495 24.04 1.41 8.40
CA TYR A 495 24.08 2.79 8.89
C TYR A 495 22.74 3.45 8.65
N TYR A 496 22.53 4.61 9.29
CA TYR A 496 21.35 5.45 9.10
C TYR A 496 21.78 6.90 8.88
N ASN A 497 21.29 7.53 7.81
CA ASN A 497 21.71 8.86 7.41
C ASN A 497 20.52 9.66 6.85
N LYS A 498 20.14 10.74 7.53
CA LYS A 498 19.10 11.67 7.07
C LYS A 498 17.78 11.01 6.64
N GLY A 499 17.29 10.07 7.44
CA GLY A 499 16.03 9.38 7.15
C GLY A 499 16.15 8.15 6.25
N PHE A 500 17.34 7.83 5.73
CA PHE A 500 17.61 6.67 4.92
C PHE A 500 18.46 5.64 5.65
N TRP A 501 18.17 4.39 5.44
CA TRP A 501 19.08 3.29 5.75
C TRP A 501 20.18 3.19 4.70
N VAL A 502 21.34 2.71 5.10
CA VAL A 502 22.48 2.50 4.21
C VAL A 502 23.10 1.15 4.49
N LYS A 503 23.26 0.31 3.47
CA LYS A 503 23.94 -0.98 3.58
C LYS A 503 25.25 -0.97 2.82
N ARG A 504 26.32 -1.40 3.49
CA ARG A 504 27.65 -1.53 2.90
C ARG A 504 27.82 -2.91 2.27
N PHE A 505 28.31 -2.94 1.06
CA PHE A 505 28.74 -4.15 0.36
C PHE A 505 30.20 -4.05 -0.02
N SER A 506 30.92 -5.16 0.06
CA SER A 506 32.31 -5.20 -0.44
C SER A 506 32.34 -4.98 -1.94
N GLY A 507 32.99 -3.91 -2.39
CA GLY A 507 33.10 -3.57 -3.80
C GLY A 507 33.81 -4.66 -4.62
N LYS A 508 34.78 -5.37 -4.00
CA LYS A 508 35.50 -6.49 -4.63
C LYS A 508 34.54 -7.56 -5.17
N LYS A 509 33.40 -7.80 -4.50
CA LYS A 509 32.38 -8.77 -4.94
C LYS A 509 31.74 -8.36 -6.27
N PHE A 510 31.73 -7.07 -6.59
CA PHE A 510 31.05 -6.47 -7.74
C PHE A 510 32.02 -5.87 -8.75
N GLY A 511 33.33 -6.17 -8.64
CA GLY A 511 34.35 -5.63 -9.55
C GLY A 511 34.74 -4.18 -9.30
N CYS A 512 34.36 -3.61 -8.16
CA CYS A 512 34.62 -2.21 -7.81
C CYS A 512 35.92 -2.06 -6.98
N SER A 513 36.61 -0.93 -7.14
CA SER A 513 37.82 -0.58 -6.38
C SER A 513 37.54 -0.18 -4.93
N SER A 514 36.34 0.32 -4.66
CA SER A 514 35.87 0.75 -3.34
C SER A 514 34.57 0.07 -2.96
N ASP A 515 34.26 0.06 -1.67
CA ASP A 515 33.00 -0.49 -1.17
C ASP A 515 31.79 0.30 -1.65
N LEU A 516 30.69 -0.42 -1.88
CA LEU A 516 29.41 0.16 -2.27
C LEU A 516 28.59 0.50 -1.03
N TRP A 517 28.06 1.70 -0.99
CA TRP A 517 27.18 2.21 0.06
C TRP A 517 25.80 2.47 -0.54
N ILE A 518 24.90 1.51 -0.35
CA ILE A 518 23.61 1.49 -1.03
C ILE A 518 22.52 2.07 -0.11
N PRO A 519 21.96 3.25 -0.43
CA PRO A 519 20.85 3.81 0.31
C PRO A 519 19.57 3.05 0.00
N PHE A 520 18.77 2.83 1.04
CA PHE A 520 17.47 2.19 0.92
C PHE A 520 16.50 2.74 1.96
N MET A 521 15.23 2.57 1.70
CA MET A 521 14.14 2.87 2.60
C MET A 521 13.57 1.57 3.14
N SER A 522 13.19 1.54 4.41
CA SER A 522 12.66 0.33 5.04
C SER A 522 11.51 0.66 5.96
N GLY A 523 10.53 -0.25 6.03
CA GLY A 523 9.34 -0.14 6.86
C GLY A 523 9.02 -1.43 7.58
N THR A 524 8.24 -1.33 8.66
CA THR A 524 7.77 -2.45 9.47
C THR A 524 7.09 -3.52 8.61
N GLY A 525 7.30 -4.79 8.97
CA GLY A 525 6.73 -5.94 8.26
C GLY A 525 7.61 -6.49 7.14
N GLY A 526 8.79 -5.89 6.89
CA GLY A 526 9.69 -6.31 5.81
C GLY A 526 9.40 -5.58 4.51
N ILE A 527 9.25 -4.25 4.58
CA ILE A 527 9.06 -3.38 3.41
C ILE A 527 10.38 -2.73 3.07
N THR A 528 10.75 -2.72 1.79
CA THR A 528 12.01 -2.14 1.33
C THR A 528 11.89 -1.54 -0.07
N LEU A 529 12.51 -0.37 -0.27
CA LEU A 529 12.77 0.25 -1.57
C LEU A 529 14.26 0.60 -1.64
N VAL A 530 14.98 0.00 -2.58
CA VAL A 530 16.44 0.05 -2.71
C VAL A 530 16.84 0.84 -3.95
N LEU A 531 17.71 1.84 -3.76
CA LEU A 531 18.25 2.68 -4.84
C LEU A 531 19.63 2.15 -5.26
N LEU A 532 19.65 1.34 -6.30
CA LEU A 532 20.87 0.63 -6.74
C LEU A 532 21.85 1.56 -7.47
N PRO A 533 23.18 1.24 -7.46
CA PRO A 533 24.20 2.13 -7.99
C PRO A 533 24.12 2.43 -9.49
N ASN A 534 23.55 1.53 -10.29
CA ASN A 534 23.44 1.61 -11.74
C ASN A 534 22.11 2.20 -12.23
N ASP A 535 21.46 3.06 -11.44
CA ASP A 535 20.18 3.69 -11.74
C ASP A 535 19.02 2.71 -11.96
N THR A 536 19.12 1.54 -11.33
CA THR A 536 18.01 0.60 -11.19
C THR A 536 17.44 0.68 -9.78
N LEU A 537 16.27 0.11 -9.54
CA LEU A 537 15.73 -0.02 -8.20
C LEU A 537 15.04 -1.37 -8.02
N TYR A 538 14.98 -1.80 -6.76
CA TYR A 538 14.25 -2.98 -6.32
C TYR A 538 13.37 -2.62 -5.13
N TYR A 539 12.16 -3.15 -5.12
CA TYR A 539 11.28 -2.99 -3.97
C TYR A 539 10.56 -4.29 -3.64
N TYR A 540 10.20 -4.44 -2.37
CA TYR A 540 9.22 -5.43 -1.94
C TYR A 540 8.41 -4.93 -0.74
N PHE A 541 7.18 -5.44 -0.65
CA PHE A 541 6.26 -5.24 0.45
C PHE A 541 5.88 -6.61 0.99
N SER A 542 6.13 -6.86 2.27
CA SER A 542 5.83 -8.12 2.92
C SER A 542 5.25 -7.90 4.32
N ASP A 543 4.89 -8.97 5.00
CA ASP A 543 4.39 -8.97 6.37
C ASP A 543 5.09 -10.03 7.25
N GLY A 544 6.28 -10.47 6.82
CA GLY A 544 7.06 -11.52 7.48
C GLY A 544 8.25 -11.04 8.30
N ASP A 545 8.45 -9.71 8.46
CA ASP A 545 9.61 -9.11 9.13
C ASP A 545 10.97 -9.50 8.52
N GLU A 546 10.98 -9.88 7.27
CA GLU A 546 12.20 -10.24 6.52
C GLU A 546 12.70 -9.03 5.73
N TYR A 547 14.00 -8.69 5.88
CA TYR A 547 14.61 -7.47 5.34
C TYR A 547 15.78 -7.78 4.40
N ALA A 548 15.63 -8.80 3.56
CA ALA A 548 16.65 -9.28 2.67
C ALA A 548 16.45 -8.79 1.23
N TRP A 549 17.53 -8.32 0.59
CA TRP A 549 17.54 -7.86 -0.80
C TRP A 549 18.93 -8.00 -1.47
N ASP A 550 19.83 -8.76 -0.89
CA ASP A 550 21.20 -8.94 -1.39
C ASP A 550 21.22 -9.56 -2.79
N LYS A 551 20.25 -10.42 -3.09
CA LYS A 551 20.10 -11.01 -4.43
C LYS A 551 19.69 -10.00 -5.50
N ALA A 552 18.93 -8.98 -5.13
CA ALA A 552 18.61 -7.89 -6.05
C ALA A 552 19.85 -7.07 -6.41
N VAL A 553 20.80 -6.89 -5.49
CA VAL A 553 22.09 -6.23 -5.77
C VAL A 553 22.92 -7.06 -6.75
N GLU A 554 23.04 -8.38 -6.52
CA GLU A 554 23.74 -9.30 -7.42
C GLU A 554 23.09 -9.29 -8.82
N PHE A 555 21.76 -9.37 -8.87
CA PHE A 555 21.01 -9.33 -10.13
C PHE A 555 21.23 -8.01 -10.89
N ALA A 556 21.13 -6.87 -10.22
CA ALA A 556 21.31 -5.55 -10.84
C ALA A 556 22.74 -5.39 -11.42
N ASN A 557 23.76 -5.83 -10.69
CA ASN A 557 25.14 -5.80 -11.18
C ASN A 557 25.36 -6.72 -12.38
N ASN A 558 24.70 -7.89 -12.42
CA ASN A 558 24.77 -8.80 -13.57
C ASN A 558 24.03 -8.22 -14.80
N LEU A 559 22.96 -7.48 -14.58
CA LEU A 559 22.24 -6.79 -15.66
C LEU A 559 23.06 -5.64 -16.27
N ARG A 560 23.67 -4.84 -15.41
CA ARG A 560 24.55 -3.72 -15.77
C ARG A 560 25.56 -3.48 -14.65
N PRO A 561 26.87 -3.73 -14.89
CA PRO A 561 27.89 -3.59 -13.86
C PRO A 561 27.86 -2.25 -13.14
N PHE A 562 28.06 -2.24 -11.83
CA PHE A 562 28.09 -1.03 -11.02
C PHE A 562 29.35 -0.20 -11.26
N CYS A 563 30.45 -0.88 -11.59
CA CYS A 563 31.75 -0.28 -11.85
C CYS A 563 32.27 -0.78 -13.20
N SER A 564 32.84 0.13 -13.99
CA SER A 564 33.50 -0.12 -15.28
C SER A 564 34.99 -0.38 -15.08
#